data_18d3bf4a5f9f9737118c8d6689873bb5
#
_entry.id   18d3bf4a5f9f9737118c8d6689873bb5
#
_cell.length_a   1.000
_cell.length_b   1.000
_cell.length_c   1.000
_cell.angle_alpha   90.00
_cell.angle_beta   90.00
_cell.angle_gamma   90.00
#
_symmetry.space_group_name_H-M   'P 1'
#
loop_
_entity.id
_entity.type
_entity.pdbx_description
1 polymer ?
#
loop_
_entity_poly.entity_id
_entity_poly.type
_entity_poly.pdbx_seq_one_letter_code
_entity_poly.pdbx_strand_id
1 'polypeptide(L)'
;MAPFSRRHVLALGVGALSAARFRSARAQNADAKAHGLSAFGELKYPADFRSFDYVNVDAPKGGTFSQLVGSGGSTFNSLNAYIIKGDVASNMGLTFASLMTRALDEPDAVYPLAAQELTVSSDGLLYRFRLRPGIKFHDGTDITAADVAFSLTTLKTKGHPAYSSVLRELAEIVAEDKQTVTLRFLPARGLDAPALAASMPIFSEKYYGAR
;
A
#
# COMPACT_ATOMS: atom_id res chain seq x y z
N MET A 1 8.10 -54.10 55.34
CA MET A 1 7.62 -53.57 54.09
C MET A 1 6.37 -52.73 54.40
N ALA A 2 6.44 -51.38 54.39
CA ALA A 2 5.31 -50.52 54.66
C ALA A 2 4.63 -50.14 53.33
N PRO A 3 3.29 -50.17 53.24
CA PRO A 3 2.58 -49.88 52.00
C PRO A 3 2.57 -48.36 51.71
N PHE A 4 2.85 -48.00 50.49
CA PHE A 4 2.81 -46.65 49.99
C PHE A 4 1.36 -46.11 50.08
N SER A 5 1.18 -45.00 50.77
CA SER A 5 -0.09 -44.34 50.93
C SER A 5 -0.50 -43.59 49.65
N ARG A 6 -1.79 -43.61 49.30
CA ARG A 6 -2.41 -42.90 48.13
C ARG A 6 -2.14 -41.39 48.09
N ARG A 7 -1.64 -40.78 49.15
CA ARG A 7 -1.28 -39.37 49.23
C ARG A 7 0.05 -39.04 48.52
N HIS A 8 0.94 -40.01 48.32
CA HIS A 8 2.24 -39.77 47.64
C HIS A 8 2.16 -39.84 46.12
N VAL A 9 1.09 -40.39 45.57
CA VAL A 9 0.90 -40.48 44.10
C VAL A 9 0.33 -39.17 43.53
N LEU A 10 -0.39 -38.38 44.36
CA LEU A 10 -0.96 -37.07 43.94
C LEU A 10 0.07 -35.93 43.92
N ALA A 11 1.17 -36.03 44.65
CA ALA A 11 2.20 -34.99 44.71
C ALA A 11 3.16 -35.02 43.51
N LEU A 12 3.29 -36.16 42.80
CA LEU A 12 4.14 -36.31 41.62
C LEU A 12 3.45 -35.93 40.29
N GLY A 13 2.10 -35.84 40.29
CA GLY A 13 1.32 -35.50 39.08
C GLY A 13 1.19 -34.01 38.79
N VAL A 14 1.40 -33.12 39.78
CA VAL A 14 1.21 -31.68 39.62
C VAL A 14 2.49 -30.96 39.14
N GLY A 15 3.66 -31.58 39.36
CA GLY A 15 4.95 -30.99 38.93
C GLY A 15 5.26 -31.12 37.45
N ALA A 16 4.67 -32.09 36.75
CA ALA A 16 4.97 -32.34 35.31
C ALA A 16 4.10 -31.55 34.34
N LEU A 17 2.97 -30.98 34.79
CA LEU A 17 2.06 -30.17 33.93
C LEU A 17 2.44 -28.69 33.89
N SER A 18 3.29 -28.23 34.81
CA SER A 18 3.68 -26.79 34.86
C SER A 18 4.86 -26.45 33.94
N ALA A 19 5.66 -27.44 33.52
CA ALA A 19 6.81 -27.20 32.64
C ALA A 19 6.48 -27.16 31.13
N ALA A 20 5.27 -27.59 30.75
CA ALA A 20 4.87 -27.64 29.34
C ALA A 20 4.17 -26.36 28.82
N ARG A 21 3.91 -25.39 29.68
CA ARG A 21 3.16 -24.15 29.30
C ARG A 21 4.01 -22.90 29.05
N PHE A 22 5.34 -22.99 29.13
CA PHE A 22 6.21 -21.81 28.91
C PHE A 22 7.02 -21.85 27.61
N ARG A 23 6.64 -22.71 26.64
CA ARG A 23 7.34 -22.77 25.32
C ARG A 23 6.47 -22.37 24.13
N SER A 24 5.37 -21.67 24.34
CA SER A 24 4.49 -21.24 23.25
C SER A 24 4.22 -19.73 23.27
N ALA A 25 5.26 -18.91 23.29
CA ALA A 25 5.06 -17.47 23.09
C ALA A 25 6.36 -16.81 22.63
N ARG A 26 6.89 -17.25 21.51
CA ARG A 26 7.73 -16.43 20.64
C ARG A 26 7.76 -17.06 19.24
N ALA A 27 6.59 -17.28 18.64
CA ALA A 27 6.49 -17.16 17.22
C ALA A 27 6.78 -15.66 16.97
N GLN A 28 8.00 -15.32 16.56
CA GLN A 28 8.27 -14.07 15.91
C GLN A 28 7.28 -14.04 14.75
N ASN A 29 6.27 -13.18 14.87
CA ASN A 29 5.39 -12.85 13.76
C ASN A 29 6.30 -12.26 12.70
N ALA A 30 6.74 -13.07 11.75
CA ALA A 30 7.49 -12.63 10.60
C ALA A 30 6.55 -11.71 9.77
N ASP A 31 7.12 -10.66 9.22
CA ASP A 31 6.40 -9.81 8.27
C ASP A 31 5.80 -10.66 7.16
N ALA A 32 4.53 -10.43 6.84
CA ALA A 32 3.80 -11.21 5.86
C ALA A 32 3.93 -10.60 4.46
N LYS A 33 4.31 -11.41 3.47
CA LYS A 33 4.19 -11.00 2.06
C LYS A 33 2.72 -10.92 1.69
N ALA A 34 2.32 -9.81 1.08
CA ALA A 34 0.99 -9.60 0.56
C ALA A 34 1.05 -9.33 -0.95
N HIS A 35 0.05 -9.80 -1.69
CA HIS A 35 -0.08 -9.58 -3.13
C HIS A 35 -1.14 -8.53 -3.49
N GLY A 36 -1.79 -7.95 -2.48
CA GLY A 36 -2.76 -6.88 -2.58
C GLY A 36 -3.11 -6.36 -1.19
N LEU A 37 -3.87 -5.30 -1.14
CA LEU A 37 -4.46 -4.74 0.09
C LEU A 37 -5.96 -4.59 -0.09
N SER A 38 -6.71 -4.94 0.96
CA SER A 38 -8.15 -4.73 1.08
C SER A 38 -8.47 -4.34 2.52
N ALA A 39 -9.38 -3.41 2.72
CA ALA A 39 -9.87 -3.04 4.04
C ALA A 39 -10.69 -4.18 4.68
N PHE A 40 -11.33 -5.02 3.85
CA PHE A 40 -12.11 -6.19 4.31
C PHE A 40 -11.30 -7.49 4.35
N GLY A 41 -10.05 -7.48 3.89
CA GLY A 41 -9.13 -8.61 3.97
C GLY A 41 -9.28 -9.67 2.88
N GLU A 42 -10.32 -9.61 2.06
CA GLU A 42 -10.54 -10.51 0.94
C GLU A 42 -9.99 -9.92 -0.36
N LEU A 43 -9.37 -10.76 -1.20
CA LEU A 43 -8.83 -10.40 -2.49
C LEU A 43 -9.35 -11.40 -3.53
N LYS A 44 -9.96 -10.89 -4.61
CA LYS A 44 -10.49 -11.71 -5.71
C LYS A 44 -9.37 -12.36 -6.52
N TYR A 45 -8.32 -11.59 -6.82
CA TYR A 45 -7.24 -12.04 -7.69
C TYR A 45 -6.15 -12.76 -6.91
N PRO A 46 -5.68 -13.94 -7.36
CA PRO A 46 -4.59 -14.68 -6.72
C PRO A 46 -3.24 -13.97 -6.92
N ALA A 47 -2.23 -14.40 -6.17
CA ALA A 47 -0.90 -13.75 -6.19
C ALA A 47 -0.17 -13.78 -7.54
N ASP A 48 -0.52 -14.71 -8.41
CA ASP A 48 0.06 -14.94 -9.73
C ASP A 48 -0.80 -14.44 -10.90
N PHE A 49 -1.86 -13.67 -10.62
CA PHE A 49 -2.71 -13.11 -11.67
C PHE A 49 -1.89 -12.20 -12.61
N ARG A 50 -2.23 -12.22 -13.90
CA ARG A 50 -1.53 -11.47 -14.94
C ARG A 50 -2.26 -10.22 -15.41
N SER A 51 -3.58 -10.24 -15.34
CA SER A 51 -4.45 -9.13 -15.74
C SER A 51 -5.76 -9.23 -14.99
N PHE A 52 -6.43 -8.10 -14.80
CA PHE A 52 -7.79 -8.07 -14.31
C PHE A 52 -8.74 -8.70 -15.33
N ASP A 53 -9.80 -9.37 -14.88
CA ASP A 53 -10.76 -10.08 -15.75
C ASP A 53 -11.46 -9.18 -16.77
N TYR A 54 -11.59 -7.90 -16.46
CA TYR A 54 -12.18 -6.89 -17.34
C TYR A 54 -11.21 -6.31 -18.37
N VAL A 55 -9.94 -6.74 -18.41
CA VAL A 55 -8.90 -6.25 -19.32
C VAL A 55 -8.67 -7.25 -20.44
N ASN A 56 -8.82 -6.80 -21.68
CA ASN A 56 -8.36 -7.56 -22.84
C ASN A 56 -6.87 -7.30 -23.08
N VAL A 57 -6.00 -8.27 -22.79
CA VAL A 57 -4.55 -8.15 -22.94
C VAL A 57 -4.10 -8.07 -24.40
N ASP A 58 -4.90 -8.60 -25.31
CA ASP A 58 -4.63 -8.64 -26.76
C ASP A 58 -5.22 -7.42 -27.50
N ALA A 59 -5.84 -6.49 -26.77
CA ALA A 59 -6.35 -5.27 -27.36
C ALA A 59 -5.22 -4.46 -28.03
N PRO A 60 -5.43 -3.95 -29.26
CA PRO A 60 -4.44 -3.12 -29.95
C PRO A 60 -4.13 -1.87 -29.14
N LYS A 61 -2.84 -1.50 -29.09
CA LYS A 61 -2.40 -0.28 -28.41
C LYS A 61 -2.59 0.93 -29.32
N GLY A 62 -3.06 2.05 -28.76
CA GLY A 62 -3.23 3.31 -29.47
C GLY A 62 -4.70 3.57 -29.86
N GLY A 63 -4.87 4.52 -30.78
CA GLY A 63 -6.20 5.03 -31.17
C GLY A 63 -6.58 6.32 -30.45
N THR A 64 -7.80 6.77 -30.69
CA THR A 64 -8.36 7.98 -30.07
C THR A 64 -9.60 7.60 -29.26
N PHE A 65 -9.60 7.98 -27.99
CA PHE A 65 -10.77 7.84 -27.13
C PHE A 65 -11.34 9.23 -26.84
N SER A 66 -12.59 9.46 -27.27
CA SER A 66 -13.29 10.73 -27.00
C SER A 66 -14.35 10.50 -25.93
N GLN A 67 -14.32 11.31 -24.89
CA GLN A 67 -15.22 11.25 -23.77
C GLN A 67 -15.93 12.59 -23.58
N LEU A 68 -17.25 12.55 -23.36
CA LEU A 68 -17.99 13.71 -22.94
C LEU A 68 -17.63 14.05 -21.49
N VAL A 69 -17.19 15.26 -21.24
CA VAL A 69 -16.96 15.72 -19.87
C VAL A 69 -18.32 16.00 -19.24
N GLY A 70 -18.58 15.40 -18.09
CA GLY A 70 -19.83 15.63 -17.34
C GLY A 70 -20.02 17.12 -17.01
N SER A 71 -21.23 17.50 -16.68
CA SER A 71 -21.77 18.87 -16.58
C SER A 71 -21.05 19.87 -15.63
N GLY A 72 -19.91 19.52 -15.06
CA GLY A 72 -19.13 20.39 -14.20
C GLY A 72 -17.84 20.94 -14.81
N GLY A 73 -17.49 20.59 -16.05
CA GLY A 73 -16.16 20.92 -16.60
C GLY A 73 -16.21 21.40 -18.04
N SER A 74 -16.82 22.55 -18.28
CA SER A 74 -16.77 23.18 -19.61
C SER A 74 -15.41 23.83 -19.93
N THR A 75 -14.58 24.07 -18.92
CA THR A 75 -13.27 24.72 -19.06
C THR A 75 -12.27 24.12 -18.10
N PHE A 76 -10.99 24.24 -18.41
CA PHE A 76 -9.90 23.96 -17.47
C PHE A 76 -8.83 25.05 -17.60
N ASN A 77 -8.12 25.32 -16.49
CA ASN A 77 -7.02 26.28 -16.44
C ASN A 77 -5.82 25.74 -15.64
N SER A 78 -5.86 24.46 -15.24
CA SER A 78 -4.79 23.78 -14.51
C SER A 78 -4.59 22.36 -15.00
N LEU A 79 -3.33 21.95 -15.09
CA LEU A 79 -2.93 20.56 -15.27
C LEU A 79 -2.53 19.88 -13.92
N ASN A 80 -2.62 20.62 -12.81
CA ASN A 80 -2.33 20.11 -11.48
C ASN A 80 -3.62 19.70 -10.76
N ALA A 81 -3.85 18.37 -10.68
CA ALA A 81 -5.01 17.77 -10.03
C ALA A 81 -4.89 17.67 -8.51
N TYR A 82 -3.79 18.11 -7.91
CA TYR A 82 -3.43 17.78 -6.53
C TYR A 82 -3.43 18.99 -5.59
N ILE A 83 -3.85 20.16 -6.10
CA ILE A 83 -3.98 21.41 -5.34
C ILE A 83 -5.43 21.92 -5.40
N ILE A 84 -5.79 22.83 -4.49
CA ILE A 84 -7.14 23.42 -4.43
C ILE A 84 -7.38 24.42 -5.56
N LYS A 85 -6.32 25.08 -6.04
CA LYS A 85 -6.43 26.21 -6.96
C LYS A 85 -6.52 25.75 -8.41
N GLY A 86 -7.55 26.24 -9.13
CA GLY A 86 -7.74 26.01 -10.55
C GLY A 86 -8.70 24.88 -10.87
N ASP A 87 -9.22 24.89 -12.10
CA ASP A 87 -10.05 23.85 -12.68
C ASP A 87 -9.16 22.86 -13.43
N VAL A 88 -9.07 21.64 -12.96
CA VAL A 88 -8.14 20.66 -13.51
C VAL A 88 -8.68 20.04 -14.81
N ALA A 89 -7.80 19.79 -15.77
CA ALA A 89 -8.12 18.99 -16.94
C ALA A 89 -8.56 17.58 -16.55
N SER A 90 -9.61 17.07 -17.22
CA SER A 90 -10.13 15.73 -16.94
C SER A 90 -9.07 14.65 -17.17
N ASN A 91 -9.14 13.58 -16.39
CA ASN A 91 -8.28 12.39 -16.52
C ASN A 91 -6.78 12.62 -16.25
N MET A 92 -6.39 13.74 -15.65
CA MET A 92 -4.99 14.00 -15.30
C MET A 92 -4.38 12.91 -14.40
N GLY A 93 -5.18 12.26 -13.56
CA GLY A 93 -4.73 11.13 -12.74
C GLY A 93 -4.17 9.94 -13.53
N LEU A 94 -4.61 9.74 -14.78
CA LEU A 94 -4.13 8.67 -15.66
C LEU A 94 -2.68 8.89 -16.15
N THR A 95 -2.13 10.08 -15.96
CA THR A 95 -0.75 10.41 -16.37
C THR A 95 0.29 10.09 -15.29
N PHE A 96 -0.12 9.62 -14.11
CA PHE A 96 0.76 9.32 -12.99
C PHE A 96 0.70 7.84 -12.61
N ALA A 97 1.86 7.27 -12.31
CA ALA A 97 1.94 5.96 -11.68
C ALA A 97 1.62 6.07 -10.18
N SER A 98 1.26 4.95 -9.56
CA SER A 98 1.12 4.78 -8.11
C SER A 98 1.80 3.48 -7.68
N LEU A 99 2.04 3.27 -6.39
CA LEU A 99 2.57 2.00 -5.90
C LEU A 99 1.64 0.85 -6.21
N MET A 100 0.34 1.06 -6.00
CA MET A 100 -0.71 0.06 -6.25
C MET A 100 -1.85 0.69 -7.05
N THR A 101 -2.59 -0.14 -7.77
CA THR A 101 -3.77 0.27 -8.54
C THR A 101 -5.03 -0.43 -8.03
N ARG A 102 -6.16 0.26 -8.10
CA ARG A 102 -7.46 -0.28 -7.68
C ARG A 102 -8.00 -1.26 -8.72
N ALA A 103 -8.53 -2.37 -8.26
CA ALA A 103 -9.41 -3.23 -9.07
C ALA A 103 -10.77 -2.54 -9.22
N LEU A 104 -11.30 -2.50 -10.47
CA LEU A 104 -12.58 -1.84 -10.73
C LEU A 104 -13.79 -2.74 -10.42
N ASP A 105 -13.55 -4.02 -10.25
CA ASP A 105 -14.53 -5.05 -9.96
C ASP A 105 -14.48 -5.56 -8.50
N GLU A 106 -13.73 -4.83 -7.65
CA GLU A 106 -13.70 -5.03 -6.20
C GLU A 106 -13.90 -3.68 -5.48
N PRO A 107 -14.65 -3.64 -4.38
CA PRO A 107 -15.02 -2.39 -3.73
C PRO A 107 -13.84 -1.61 -3.15
N ASP A 108 -12.82 -2.29 -2.63
CA ASP A 108 -11.74 -1.69 -1.84
C ASP A 108 -10.34 -2.27 -2.10
N ALA A 109 -10.21 -3.26 -3.01
CA ALA A 109 -8.96 -3.94 -3.26
C ALA A 109 -8.03 -3.14 -4.18
N VAL A 110 -6.73 -3.14 -3.82
CA VAL A 110 -5.65 -2.59 -4.63
C VAL A 110 -4.54 -3.62 -4.83
N TYR A 111 -3.94 -3.62 -6.02
CA TYR A 111 -2.91 -4.58 -6.43
C TYR A 111 -1.64 -3.86 -6.90
N PRO A 112 -0.46 -4.50 -6.80
CA PRO A 112 0.80 -3.89 -7.17
C PRO A 112 0.83 -3.37 -8.61
N LEU A 113 1.24 -2.10 -8.79
CA LEU A 113 1.46 -1.44 -10.08
C LEU A 113 2.94 -1.08 -10.25
N ALA A 114 3.39 0.03 -9.69
CA ALA A 114 4.82 0.36 -9.64
C ALA A 114 5.57 -0.50 -8.62
N ALA A 115 4.92 -0.91 -7.53
CA ALA A 115 5.45 -1.94 -6.65
C ALA A 115 5.37 -3.33 -7.32
N GLN A 116 6.33 -4.19 -7.03
CA GLN A 116 6.28 -5.62 -7.38
C GLN A 116 6.10 -6.51 -6.15
N GLU A 117 6.52 -6.04 -4.97
CA GLU A 117 6.41 -6.76 -3.71
C GLU A 117 5.89 -5.83 -2.62
N LEU A 118 5.10 -6.41 -1.73
CA LEU A 118 4.61 -5.78 -0.52
C LEU A 118 4.83 -6.71 0.66
N THR A 119 5.35 -6.17 1.75
CA THR A 119 5.45 -6.84 3.04
C THR A 119 4.75 -6.00 4.10
N VAL A 120 3.94 -6.64 4.92
CA VAL A 120 3.20 -6.00 6.01
C VAL A 120 3.69 -6.57 7.34
N SER A 121 4.03 -5.70 8.27
CA SER A 121 4.42 -6.12 9.62
C SER A 121 3.27 -6.80 10.36
N SER A 122 3.60 -7.62 11.32
CA SER A 122 2.63 -8.39 12.10
C SER A 122 1.63 -7.54 12.90
N ASP A 123 2.01 -6.31 13.25
CA ASP A 123 1.13 -5.32 13.90
C ASP A 123 0.27 -4.55 12.89
N GLY A 124 0.46 -4.76 11.57
CA GLY A 124 -0.27 -4.09 10.50
C GLY A 124 0.03 -2.60 10.38
N LEU A 125 1.11 -2.09 10.97
CA LEU A 125 1.43 -0.66 10.97
C LEU A 125 2.56 -0.29 10.02
N LEU A 126 3.38 -1.26 9.58
CA LEU A 126 4.49 -1.01 8.67
C LEU A 126 4.23 -1.73 7.34
N TYR A 127 4.32 -0.97 6.26
CA TYR A 127 4.12 -1.44 4.88
C TYR A 127 5.38 -1.15 4.09
N ARG A 128 6.06 -2.21 3.63
CA ARG A 128 7.29 -2.11 2.87
C ARG A 128 7.04 -2.50 1.43
N PHE A 129 7.24 -1.55 0.52
CA PHE A 129 7.04 -1.72 -0.91
C PHE A 129 8.39 -1.78 -1.62
N ARG A 130 8.56 -2.76 -2.48
CA ARG A 130 9.69 -2.85 -3.40
C ARG A 130 9.22 -2.53 -4.81
N LEU A 131 9.84 -1.53 -5.44
CA LEU A 131 9.50 -1.09 -6.78
C LEU A 131 9.96 -2.10 -7.84
N ARG A 132 9.24 -2.16 -8.95
CA ARG A 132 9.67 -2.91 -10.15
C ARG A 132 10.94 -2.28 -10.72
N PRO A 133 11.91 -3.09 -11.17
CA PRO A 133 13.08 -2.55 -11.85
C PRO A 133 12.68 -1.93 -13.19
N GLY A 134 13.38 -0.85 -13.58
CA GLY A 134 13.26 -0.24 -14.90
C GLY A 134 11.99 0.55 -15.18
N ILE A 135 11.17 0.84 -14.16
CA ILE A 135 10.04 1.77 -14.32
C ILE A 135 10.55 3.21 -14.48
N LYS A 136 9.91 3.96 -15.37
CA LYS A 136 10.38 5.29 -15.76
C LYS A 136 9.27 6.32 -15.79
N PHE A 137 9.65 7.57 -15.54
CA PHE A 137 8.84 8.73 -15.87
C PHE A 137 8.81 8.99 -17.39
N HIS A 138 7.95 9.90 -17.84
CA HIS A 138 7.79 10.28 -19.25
C HIS A 138 9.08 10.87 -19.88
N ASP A 139 9.95 11.46 -19.07
CA ASP A 139 11.24 12.00 -19.49
C ASP A 139 12.37 10.94 -19.57
N GLY A 140 12.03 9.68 -19.30
CA GLY A 140 12.96 8.56 -19.32
C GLY A 140 13.79 8.38 -18.04
N THR A 141 13.64 9.25 -17.04
CA THR A 141 14.31 9.05 -15.74
C THR A 141 13.65 7.92 -14.95
N ASP A 142 14.42 7.22 -14.13
CA ASP A 142 13.92 6.12 -13.31
C ASP A 142 12.99 6.65 -12.22
N ILE A 143 11.91 5.91 -11.94
CA ILE A 143 11.09 6.09 -10.74
C ILE A 143 11.79 5.38 -9.58
N THR A 144 12.00 6.08 -8.48
CA THR A 144 12.71 5.60 -7.30
C THR A 144 11.88 5.68 -6.03
N ALA A 145 12.33 5.02 -4.97
CA ALA A 145 11.70 5.13 -3.65
C ALA A 145 11.76 6.57 -3.08
N ALA A 146 12.79 7.36 -3.45
CA ALA A 146 12.87 8.77 -3.11
C ALA A 146 11.73 9.58 -3.73
N ASP A 147 11.37 9.30 -5.00
CA ASP A 147 10.22 9.95 -5.66
C ASP A 147 8.91 9.63 -4.96
N VAL A 148 8.73 8.40 -4.48
CA VAL A 148 7.56 8.00 -3.70
C VAL A 148 7.51 8.75 -2.38
N ALA A 149 8.62 8.79 -1.63
CA ALA A 149 8.71 9.50 -0.36
C ALA A 149 8.47 11.01 -0.52
N PHE A 150 9.07 11.62 -1.54
CA PHE A 150 8.83 13.01 -1.94
C PHE A 150 7.35 13.27 -2.23
N SER A 151 6.72 12.40 -3.02
CA SER A 151 5.31 12.54 -3.44
C SER A 151 4.36 12.52 -2.26
N LEU A 152 4.46 11.48 -1.42
CA LEU A 152 3.61 11.33 -0.24
C LEU A 152 3.82 12.45 0.76
N THR A 153 5.06 12.90 0.97
CA THR A 153 5.39 14.02 1.84
C THR A 153 4.81 15.33 1.31
N THR A 154 4.93 15.58 0.02
CA THR A 154 4.39 16.76 -0.65
C THR A 154 2.86 16.78 -0.58
N LEU A 155 2.20 15.67 -0.90
CA LEU A 155 0.74 15.55 -0.80
C LEU A 155 0.24 15.70 0.65
N LYS A 156 0.97 15.16 1.61
CA LYS A 156 0.66 15.29 3.04
C LYS A 156 0.72 16.72 3.53
N THR A 157 1.71 17.49 3.07
CA THR A 157 2.01 18.83 3.60
C THR A 157 1.42 19.97 2.78
N LYS A 158 1.32 19.81 1.45
CA LYS A 158 0.94 20.87 0.50
C LYS A 158 -0.23 20.47 -0.42
N GLY A 159 -0.65 19.19 -0.39
CA GLY A 159 -1.69 18.66 -1.27
C GLY A 159 -3.09 19.12 -0.89
N HIS A 160 -4.01 18.93 -1.84
CA HIS A 160 -5.44 19.15 -1.59
C HIS A 160 -5.91 18.38 -0.35
N PRO A 161 -6.82 18.91 0.49
CA PRO A 161 -7.33 18.26 1.71
C PRO A 161 -7.80 16.83 1.53
N ALA A 162 -8.34 16.47 0.36
CA ALA A 162 -8.73 15.10 0.05
C ALA A 162 -7.56 14.10 0.14
N TYR A 163 -6.33 14.53 -0.18
CA TYR A 163 -5.13 13.70 -0.08
C TYR A 163 -4.45 13.84 1.29
N SER A 164 -4.26 15.08 1.74
CA SER A 164 -3.56 15.34 3.00
C SER A 164 -4.29 14.79 4.22
N SER A 165 -5.63 14.67 4.19
CA SER A 165 -6.41 14.08 5.29
C SER A 165 -6.13 12.59 5.47
N VAL A 166 -6.03 11.83 4.39
CA VAL A 166 -5.65 10.41 4.41
C VAL A 166 -4.20 10.25 4.88
N LEU A 167 -3.29 11.06 4.34
CA LEU A 167 -1.87 10.97 4.63
C LEU A 167 -1.48 11.46 6.04
N ARG A 168 -2.39 12.11 6.78
CA ARG A 168 -2.15 12.41 8.22
C ARG A 168 -1.94 11.17 9.06
N GLU A 169 -2.50 10.03 8.65
CA GLU A 169 -2.37 8.76 9.34
C GLU A 169 -1.01 8.08 9.11
N LEU A 170 -0.21 8.55 8.15
CA LEU A 170 1.18 8.15 7.98
C LEU A 170 2.06 8.85 9.03
N ALA A 171 2.69 8.05 9.90
CA ALA A 171 3.65 8.54 10.89
C ALA A 171 5.00 8.82 10.24
N GLU A 172 5.45 7.92 9.35
CA GLU A 172 6.78 7.98 8.76
C GLU A 172 6.77 7.44 7.33
N ILE A 173 7.61 8.03 6.47
CA ILE A 173 7.81 7.63 5.08
C ILE A 173 9.32 7.59 4.85
N VAL A 174 9.88 6.41 4.55
CA VAL A 174 11.33 6.21 4.43
C VAL A 174 11.65 5.53 3.11
N ALA A 175 12.47 6.16 2.28
CA ALA A 175 13.16 5.49 1.18
C ALA A 175 14.39 4.80 1.77
N GLU A 176 14.33 3.47 1.91
CA GLU A 176 15.43 2.67 2.49
C GLU A 176 16.61 2.55 1.54
N ASP A 177 16.28 2.40 0.25
CA ASP A 177 17.24 2.35 -0.86
C ASP A 177 16.58 2.88 -2.14
N LYS A 178 17.20 2.69 -3.31
CA LYS A 178 16.67 3.18 -4.59
C LYS A 178 15.30 2.56 -4.95
N GLN A 179 15.00 1.36 -4.50
CA GLN A 179 13.81 0.59 -4.88
C GLN A 179 12.85 0.30 -3.72
N THR A 180 13.26 0.53 -2.49
CA THR A 180 12.49 0.13 -1.31
C THR A 180 12.00 1.35 -0.54
N VAL A 181 10.69 1.46 -0.39
CA VAL A 181 10.04 2.48 0.44
C VAL A 181 9.21 1.82 1.53
N THR A 182 9.31 2.36 2.74
CA THR A 182 8.57 1.90 3.91
C THR A 182 7.64 3.00 4.40
N LEU A 183 6.39 2.64 4.60
CA LEU A 183 5.33 3.48 5.12
C LEU A 183 4.93 2.97 6.50
N ARG A 184 5.07 3.80 7.53
CA ARG A 184 4.60 3.52 8.89
C ARG A 184 3.35 4.32 9.19
N PHE A 185 2.31 3.65 9.62
CA PHE A 185 1.04 4.25 10.00
C PHE A 185 0.89 4.43 11.50
N LEU A 186 0.04 5.35 11.91
CA LEU A 186 -0.38 5.52 13.30
C LEU A 186 -1.29 4.35 13.73
N PRO A 187 -1.27 3.92 15.01
CA PRO A 187 -2.12 2.82 15.47
C PRO A 187 -3.62 3.04 15.30
N ALA A 188 -4.07 4.30 15.31
CA ALA A 188 -5.48 4.68 15.16
C ALA A 188 -5.90 4.94 13.70
N ARG A 189 -5.13 4.42 12.72
CA ARG A 189 -5.43 4.59 11.28
C ARG A 189 -6.75 3.93 10.86
N GLY A 190 -7.37 4.45 9.81
CA GLY A 190 -8.45 3.77 9.10
C GLY A 190 -7.97 2.46 8.45
N LEU A 191 -8.87 1.51 8.26
CA LEU A 191 -8.54 0.22 7.64
C LEU A 191 -8.10 0.38 6.17
N ASP A 192 -8.65 1.36 5.48
CA ASP A 192 -8.40 1.68 4.08
C ASP A 192 -7.18 2.60 3.86
N ALA A 193 -6.67 3.24 4.91
CA ALA A 193 -5.57 4.20 4.81
C ALA A 193 -4.32 3.67 4.08
N PRO A 194 -3.86 2.42 4.28
CA PRO A 194 -2.72 1.88 3.53
C PRO A 194 -3.00 1.72 2.03
N ALA A 195 -4.18 1.25 1.66
CA ALA A 195 -4.60 1.10 0.26
C ALA A 195 -4.71 2.47 -0.43
N LEU A 196 -5.30 3.45 0.25
CA LEU A 196 -5.42 4.82 -0.25
C LEU A 196 -4.04 5.48 -0.41
N ALA A 197 -3.15 5.36 0.58
CA ALA A 197 -1.79 5.91 0.50
C ALA A 197 -0.97 5.26 -0.64
N ALA A 198 -1.09 3.93 -0.82
CA ALA A 198 -0.41 3.22 -1.90
C ALA A 198 -0.97 3.55 -3.30
N SER A 199 -2.18 4.09 -3.38
CA SER A 199 -2.81 4.54 -4.63
C SER A 199 -2.52 6.01 -4.98
N MET A 200 -1.76 6.73 -4.14
CA MET A 200 -1.38 8.13 -4.41
C MET A 200 -0.41 8.22 -5.59
N PRO A 201 -0.46 9.33 -6.36
CA PRO A 201 0.42 9.53 -7.51
C PRO A 201 1.88 9.67 -7.10
N ILE A 202 2.78 9.17 -7.96
CA ILE A 202 4.22 9.33 -7.81
C ILE A 202 4.69 10.48 -8.71
N PHE A 203 5.29 11.49 -8.10
CA PHE A 203 5.87 12.67 -8.76
C PHE A 203 7.39 12.51 -8.87
N SER A 204 7.96 13.05 -9.94
CA SER A 204 9.42 13.15 -10.06
C SER A 204 9.94 14.22 -9.09
N GLU A 205 10.72 13.81 -8.09
CA GLU A 205 11.39 14.74 -7.17
C GLU A 205 12.30 15.70 -7.93
N LYS A 206 13.03 15.17 -8.92
CA LYS A 206 13.91 15.97 -9.79
C LYS A 206 13.16 17.09 -10.50
N TYR A 207 11.93 16.83 -10.98
CA TYR A 207 11.15 17.82 -11.74
C TYR A 207 10.40 18.80 -10.83
N TYR A 208 9.77 18.30 -9.77
CA TYR A 208 8.90 19.10 -8.91
C TYR A 208 9.62 19.68 -7.67
N GLY A 209 10.71 19.09 -7.23
CA GLY A 209 11.45 19.55 -6.04
C GLY A 209 12.20 20.86 -6.24
N ALA A 210 12.48 21.25 -7.49
CA ALA A 210 13.15 22.50 -7.85
C ALA A 210 12.20 23.69 -8.07
N ARG A 211 10.88 23.54 -7.85
CA ARG A 211 9.85 24.53 -8.22
C ARG A 211 9.01 25.02 -7.06
#